data_e2e433d80ab19253cbacca1ef0ff5088
#
_entry.id   e2e433d80ab19253cbacca1ef0ff5088
#
_cell.length_a   1.000
_cell.length_b   1.000
_cell.length_c   1.000
_cell.angle_alpha   90.00
_cell.angle_beta   90.00
_cell.angle_gamma   90.00
#
_symmetry.space_group_name_H-M   'P 1'
#
loop_
_entity.id
_entity.type
_entity.pdbx_description
1 polymer ?
#
loop_
_entity_poly.entity_id
_entity_poly.type
_entity_poly.pdbx_seq_one_letter_code
_entity_poly.pdbx_strand_id
1 'polypeptide(L)'
;MFTVEQRDALRERVLMFAEEDERVVAGALVGSLAVDGGDRFSDVDLTFGIADDVPIAEVLEDWTRTLIEELDAVPLADLERGPTIYRVFLLPDALQLDLSMTPAARFRPAGPRFRLLFGETAADGPEPPTPPVPGDLFISTPAVAQDVLGWGVIYALHARACIERGRPWQAEHYVGAVRDHALSLACLRQGLPPAQARAYDDLPAETLDRLGESHVGALEPGTLRAALAASVLALMREAAEARVPHAHVIAERLAEIR
;
A
#
# COMPACT_ATOMS: atom_id res chain seq x y z
N MET A 1 -6.56 -13.90 -18.39
CA MET A 1 -6.94 -12.89 -17.37
C MET A 1 -8.31 -13.24 -16.84
N PHE A 2 -8.51 -13.29 -15.55
CA PHE A 2 -9.74 -13.72 -14.89
C PHE A 2 -10.95 -12.84 -15.25
N THR A 3 -12.15 -13.41 -15.08
CA THR A 3 -13.43 -12.70 -15.19
C THR A 3 -13.99 -12.39 -13.79
N VAL A 4 -14.99 -11.50 -13.72
CA VAL A 4 -15.70 -11.20 -12.46
C VAL A 4 -16.34 -12.45 -11.88
N GLU A 5 -16.92 -13.30 -12.75
CA GLU A 5 -17.56 -14.56 -12.34
C GLU A 5 -16.54 -15.54 -11.74
N GLN A 6 -15.32 -15.64 -12.31
CA GLN A 6 -14.25 -16.47 -11.76
C GLN A 6 -13.79 -15.95 -10.39
N ARG A 7 -13.65 -14.64 -10.25
CA ARG A 7 -13.32 -14.01 -8.96
C ARG A 7 -14.38 -14.27 -7.90
N ASP A 8 -15.64 -14.09 -8.26
CA ASP A 8 -16.76 -14.28 -7.34
C ASP A 8 -16.91 -15.76 -6.96
N ALA A 9 -16.70 -16.69 -7.91
CA ALA A 9 -16.67 -18.13 -7.63
C ALA A 9 -15.51 -18.53 -6.69
N LEU A 10 -14.33 -17.93 -6.88
CA LEU A 10 -13.21 -18.10 -5.94
C LEU A 10 -13.58 -17.66 -4.53
N ARG A 11 -14.12 -16.45 -4.41
CA ARG A 11 -14.56 -15.91 -3.11
C ARG A 11 -15.52 -16.86 -2.42
N GLU A 12 -16.56 -17.32 -3.12
CA GLU A 12 -17.55 -18.26 -2.59
C GLU A 12 -16.90 -19.58 -2.17
N ARG A 13 -15.96 -20.11 -2.96
CA ARG A 13 -15.27 -21.36 -2.63
C ARG A 13 -14.41 -21.23 -1.36
N VAL A 14 -13.68 -20.11 -1.21
CA VAL A 14 -12.88 -19.87 0.00
C VAL A 14 -13.76 -19.65 1.23
N LEU A 15 -14.92 -19.03 1.07
CA LEU A 15 -15.90 -18.90 2.15
C LEU A 15 -16.49 -20.24 2.57
N MET A 16 -16.74 -21.16 1.65
CA MET A 16 -17.16 -22.52 1.98
C MET A 16 -16.10 -23.25 2.82
N PHE A 17 -14.81 -23.12 2.50
CA PHE A 17 -13.74 -23.68 3.33
C PHE A 17 -13.77 -23.09 4.75
N ALA A 18 -14.07 -21.80 4.86
CA ALA A 18 -14.16 -21.14 6.17
C ALA A 18 -15.36 -21.64 6.99
N GLU A 19 -16.50 -21.89 6.36
CA GLU A 19 -17.70 -22.43 7.01
C GLU A 19 -17.56 -23.89 7.43
N GLU A 20 -16.72 -24.67 6.71
CA GLU A 20 -16.46 -26.09 7.00
C GLU A 20 -15.35 -26.29 8.06
N ASP A 21 -14.56 -25.27 8.38
CA ASP A 21 -13.45 -25.35 9.33
C ASP A 21 -13.86 -24.80 10.69
N GLU A 22 -14.12 -25.68 11.68
CA GLU A 22 -14.53 -25.30 13.04
C GLU A 22 -13.51 -24.38 13.76
N ARG A 23 -12.27 -24.29 13.27
CA ARG A 23 -11.25 -23.39 13.80
C ARG A 23 -11.47 -21.94 13.36
N VAL A 24 -12.26 -21.71 12.32
CA VAL A 24 -12.60 -20.39 11.80
C VAL A 24 -13.91 -19.92 12.39
N VAL A 25 -13.88 -18.93 13.26
CA VAL A 25 -15.05 -18.49 14.04
C VAL A 25 -15.66 -17.18 13.51
N ALA A 26 -14.96 -16.48 12.63
CA ALA A 26 -15.47 -15.27 11.99
C ALA A 26 -14.81 -15.04 10.63
N GLY A 27 -15.50 -14.36 9.73
CA GLY A 27 -14.98 -14.03 8.41
C GLY A 27 -15.51 -12.70 7.89
N ALA A 28 -14.66 -11.97 7.17
CA ALA A 28 -15.03 -10.69 6.58
C ALA A 28 -14.36 -10.49 5.22
N LEU A 29 -15.03 -9.71 4.37
CA LEU A 29 -14.41 -9.07 3.21
C LEU A 29 -13.69 -7.81 3.65
N VAL A 30 -12.52 -7.59 3.07
CA VAL A 30 -11.78 -6.33 3.22
C VAL A 30 -11.47 -5.75 1.83
N GLY A 31 -10.80 -4.61 1.77
CA GLY A 31 -10.44 -4.02 0.49
C GLY A 31 -11.61 -3.46 -0.32
N SER A 32 -11.48 -3.43 -1.64
CA SER A 32 -12.43 -2.78 -2.55
C SER A 32 -13.79 -3.46 -2.58
N LEU A 33 -13.84 -4.78 -2.48
CA LEU A 33 -15.08 -5.55 -2.49
C LEU A 33 -15.92 -5.41 -1.22
N ALA A 34 -15.33 -4.96 -0.12
CA ALA A 34 -16.04 -4.76 1.14
C ALA A 34 -17.04 -3.57 1.10
N VAL A 35 -16.81 -2.60 0.24
CA VAL A 35 -17.56 -1.35 0.11
C VAL A 35 -18.28 -1.19 -1.23
N ASP A 36 -18.53 -2.30 -1.94
CA ASP A 36 -19.13 -2.35 -3.27
C ASP A 36 -18.39 -1.49 -4.32
N GLY A 37 -17.12 -1.19 -4.06
CA GLY A 37 -16.23 -0.41 -4.92
C GLY A 37 -15.36 -1.24 -5.85
N GLY A 38 -15.54 -2.57 -5.85
CA GLY A 38 -14.75 -3.47 -6.67
C GLY A 38 -15.09 -3.36 -8.16
N ASP A 39 -14.06 -3.38 -8.98
CA ASP A 39 -14.17 -3.44 -10.44
C ASP A 39 -13.72 -4.82 -10.98
N ARG A 40 -13.62 -4.93 -12.31
CA ARG A 40 -13.20 -6.16 -12.98
C ARG A 40 -11.73 -6.55 -12.73
N PHE A 41 -10.94 -5.64 -12.18
CA PHE A 41 -9.52 -5.85 -11.89
C PHE A 41 -9.25 -6.09 -10.40
N SER A 42 -10.29 -5.98 -9.56
CA SER A 42 -10.16 -6.18 -8.13
C SER A 42 -9.83 -7.62 -7.80
N ASP A 43 -8.88 -7.80 -6.91
CA ASP A 43 -8.51 -9.04 -6.24
C ASP A 43 -9.57 -9.48 -5.23
N VAL A 44 -9.33 -10.63 -4.59
CA VAL A 44 -10.15 -11.13 -3.49
C VAL A 44 -9.39 -10.96 -2.19
N ASP A 45 -9.88 -10.07 -1.34
CA ASP A 45 -9.32 -9.81 0.00
C ASP A 45 -10.25 -10.41 1.06
N LEU A 46 -9.79 -11.42 1.79
CA LEU A 46 -10.53 -12.08 2.87
C LEU A 46 -9.73 -12.08 4.17
N THR A 47 -10.44 -11.90 5.27
CA THR A 47 -9.86 -11.98 6.62
C THR A 47 -10.69 -12.87 7.52
N PHE A 48 -10.02 -13.72 8.29
CA PHE A 48 -10.68 -14.69 9.17
C PHE A 48 -10.20 -14.58 10.61
N GLY A 49 -11.16 -14.71 11.52
CA GLY A 49 -10.93 -14.88 12.95
C GLY A 49 -10.76 -16.35 13.28
N ILE A 50 -9.61 -16.72 13.87
CA ILE A 50 -9.26 -18.09 14.25
C ILE A 50 -9.46 -18.25 15.76
N ALA A 51 -10.04 -19.36 16.19
CA ALA A 51 -10.22 -19.69 17.60
C ALA A 51 -8.91 -19.51 18.37
N ASP A 52 -8.97 -18.87 19.55
CA ASP A 52 -7.78 -18.40 20.28
C ASP A 52 -6.88 -19.54 20.82
N ASP A 53 -7.40 -20.74 20.91
CA ASP A 53 -6.68 -21.95 21.34
C ASP A 53 -5.98 -22.68 20.19
N VAL A 54 -6.08 -22.17 18.95
CA VAL A 54 -5.49 -22.78 17.76
C VAL A 54 -4.37 -21.90 17.19
N PRO A 55 -3.18 -22.46 16.90
CA PRO A 55 -2.11 -21.72 16.24
C PRO A 55 -2.50 -21.32 14.81
N ILE A 56 -2.52 -20.03 14.52
CA ILE A 56 -2.88 -19.50 13.19
C ILE A 56 -2.01 -20.11 12.08
N ALA A 57 -0.72 -20.29 12.36
CA ALA A 57 0.21 -20.85 11.38
C ALA A 57 -0.19 -22.27 10.93
N GLU A 58 -0.73 -23.09 11.81
CA GLU A 58 -1.22 -24.44 11.49
C GLU A 58 -2.46 -24.40 10.59
N VAL A 59 -3.41 -23.51 10.92
CA VAL A 59 -4.62 -23.32 10.09
C VAL A 59 -4.26 -22.81 8.71
N LEU A 60 -3.38 -21.81 8.64
CA LEU A 60 -2.93 -21.22 7.39
C LEU A 60 -2.16 -22.20 6.52
N GLU A 61 -1.38 -23.10 7.12
CA GLU A 61 -0.65 -24.14 6.39
C GLU A 61 -1.60 -25.21 5.83
N ASP A 62 -2.58 -25.64 6.61
CA ASP A 62 -3.61 -26.58 6.12
C ASP A 62 -4.42 -25.97 4.98
N TRP A 63 -4.83 -24.72 5.13
CA TRP A 63 -5.55 -24.00 4.08
C TRP A 63 -4.70 -23.80 2.83
N THR A 64 -3.41 -23.51 3.00
CA THR A 64 -2.49 -23.39 1.87
C THR A 64 -2.45 -24.68 1.06
N ARG A 65 -2.38 -25.83 1.74
CA ARG A 65 -2.38 -27.13 1.08
C ARG A 65 -3.69 -27.36 0.30
N THR A 66 -4.83 -27.07 0.92
CA THR A 66 -6.14 -27.18 0.26
C THR A 66 -6.27 -26.25 -0.94
N LEU A 67 -5.81 -24.98 -0.81
CA LEU A 67 -5.84 -24.01 -1.92
C LEU A 67 -4.94 -24.44 -3.08
N ILE A 68 -3.78 -25.03 -2.80
CA ILE A 68 -2.89 -25.59 -3.84
C ILE A 68 -3.56 -26.78 -4.53
N GLU A 69 -4.11 -27.73 -3.76
CA GLU A 69 -4.66 -28.97 -4.30
C GLU A 69 -5.97 -28.76 -5.08
N GLU A 70 -6.84 -27.88 -4.60
CA GLU A 70 -8.17 -27.72 -5.19
C GLU A 70 -8.28 -26.54 -6.17
N LEU A 71 -7.46 -25.51 -6.01
CA LEU A 71 -7.57 -24.28 -6.79
C LEU A 71 -6.30 -23.94 -7.60
N ASP A 72 -5.30 -24.82 -7.60
CA ASP A 72 -4.01 -24.60 -8.27
C ASP A 72 -3.36 -23.28 -7.86
N ALA A 73 -3.53 -22.90 -6.58
CA ALA A 73 -3.01 -21.66 -6.02
C ALA A 73 -1.50 -21.77 -5.75
N VAL A 74 -0.78 -20.69 -5.98
CA VAL A 74 0.65 -20.57 -5.69
C VAL A 74 0.84 -19.54 -4.59
N PRO A 75 1.35 -19.90 -3.39
CA PRO A 75 1.67 -18.92 -2.36
C PRO A 75 2.83 -18.04 -2.82
N LEU A 76 2.68 -16.72 -2.70
CA LEU A 76 3.66 -15.74 -3.18
C LEU A 76 4.48 -15.14 -2.04
N ALA A 77 3.81 -14.68 -0.99
CA ALA A 77 4.45 -13.96 0.10
C ALA A 77 3.63 -14.00 1.37
N ASP A 78 4.31 -13.97 2.50
CA ASP A 78 3.73 -13.77 3.83
C ASP A 78 4.11 -12.41 4.38
N LEU A 79 3.18 -11.80 5.10
CA LEU A 79 3.38 -10.58 5.86
C LEU A 79 2.79 -10.74 7.26
N GLU A 80 3.65 -10.69 8.26
CA GLU A 80 3.22 -10.72 9.66
C GLU A 80 3.02 -9.30 10.20
N ARG A 81 1.86 -9.05 10.79
CA ARG A 81 1.55 -7.78 11.47
C ARG A 81 0.98 -8.06 12.85
N GLY A 82 1.84 -8.02 13.85
CA GLY A 82 1.47 -8.41 15.19
C GLY A 82 0.98 -9.87 15.22
N PRO A 83 -0.25 -10.15 15.68
CA PRO A 83 -0.78 -11.50 15.71
C PRO A 83 -1.43 -11.95 14.40
N THR A 84 -1.51 -11.09 13.39
CA THR A 84 -2.14 -11.39 12.10
C THR A 84 -1.11 -11.86 11.09
N ILE A 85 -1.38 -12.95 10.41
CA ILE A 85 -0.59 -13.43 9.28
C ILE A 85 -1.40 -13.20 8.00
N TYR A 86 -0.79 -12.51 7.04
CA TYR A 86 -1.31 -12.33 5.68
C TYR A 86 -0.55 -13.24 4.75
N ARG A 87 -1.24 -13.97 3.89
CA ARG A 87 -0.64 -14.73 2.79
C ARG A 87 -1.31 -14.38 1.48
N VAL A 88 -0.49 -14.04 0.51
CA VAL A 88 -0.92 -13.73 -0.85
C VAL A 88 -0.77 -14.96 -1.73
N PHE A 89 -1.80 -15.27 -2.51
CA PHE A 89 -1.79 -16.36 -3.47
C PHE A 89 -2.02 -15.83 -4.89
N LEU A 90 -1.33 -16.45 -5.83
CA LEU A 90 -1.61 -16.35 -7.26
C LEU A 90 -2.41 -17.56 -7.70
N LEU A 91 -3.53 -17.33 -8.34
CA LEU A 91 -4.38 -18.35 -8.93
C LEU A 91 -4.28 -18.30 -10.47
N PRO A 92 -4.85 -19.31 -11.17
CA PRO A 92 -4.97 -19.27 -12.62
C PRO A 92 -5.57 -17.96 -13.13
N ASP A 93 -5.24 -17.61 -14.38
CA ASP A 93 -5.67 -16.38 -15.04
C ASP A 93 -5.20 -15.08 -14.36
N ALA A 94 -4.14 -15.17 -13.55
CA ALA A 94 -3.56 -14.06 -12.78
C ALA A 94 -4.53 -13.43 -11.76
N LEU A 95 -5.42 -14.24 -11.19
CA LEU A 95 -6.26 -13.80 -10.07
C LEU A 95 -5.46 -13.86 -8.78
N GLN A 96 -5.53 -12.79 -7.98
CA GLN A 96 -4.89 -12.70 -6.67
C GLN A 96 -5.92 -12.95 -5.56
N LEU A 97 -5.51 -13.71 -4.55
CA LEU A 97 -6.22 -13.89 -3.29
C LEU A 97 -5.31 -13.43 -2.15
N ASP A 98 -5.78 -12.43 -1.41
CA ASP A 98 -5.16 -11.97 -0.18
C ASP A 98 -5.93 -12.55 1.01
N LEU A 99 -5.29 -13.46 1.70
CA LEU A 99 -5.87 -14.15 2.85
C LEU A 99 -5.18 -13.71 4.12
N SER A 100 -5.95 -13.25 5.11
CA SER A 100 -5.38 -12.98 6.42
C SER A 100 -6.11 -13.73 7.52
N MET A 101 -5.35 -14.16 8.53
CA MET A 101 -5.86 -14.86 9.70
C MET A 101 -5.39 -14.15 10.96
N THR A 102 -6.33 -13.94 11.90
CA THR A 102 -6.11 -13.20 13.14
C THR A 102 -6.74 -13.99 14.30
N PRO A 103 -6.18 -14.03 15.52
CA PRO A 103 -6.88 -14.62 16.66
C PRO A 103 -8.25 -13.99 16.88
N ALA A 104 -9.26 -14.78 17.22
CA ALA A 104 -10.64 -14.29 17.40
C ALA A 104 -10.73 -13.10 18.36
N ALA A 105 -9.99 -13.12 19.47
CA ALA A 105 -9.91 -12.03 20.43
C ALA A 105 -9.34 -10.71 19.84
N ARG A 106 -8.79 -10.74 18.62
CA ARG A 106 -8.21 -9.58 17.93
C ARG A 106 -8.88 -9.31 16.58
N PHE A 107 -9.87 -10.13 16.19
CA PHE A 107 -10.56 -10.00 14.90
C PHE A 107 -11.53 -8.80 14.94
N ARG A 108 -11.15 -7.72 14.25
CA ARG A 108 -11.94 -6.47 14.19
C ARG A 108 -11.61 -5.67 12.94
N PRO A 109 -12.46 -4.70 12.55
CA PRO A 109 -12.15 -3.79 11.45
C PRO A 109 -10.81 -3.07 11.68
N ALA A 110 -9.91 -3.14 10.71
CA ALA A 110 -8.67 -2.37 10.68
C ALA A 110 -8.80 -1.04 9.92
N GLY A 111 -9.99 -0.78 9.34
CA GLY A 111 -10.28 0.42 8.56
C GLY A 111 -11.72 0.41 8.02
N PRO A 112 -12.10 1.41 7.21
CA PRO A 112 -13.48 1.56 6.73
C PRO A 112 -13.89 0.51 5.68
N ARG A 113 -12.92 -0.20 5.09
CA ARG A 113 -13.15 -1.21 4.05
C ARG A 113 -13.20 -2.61 4.68
N PHE A 114 -14.22 -2.83 5.49
CA PHE A 114 -14.47 -4.08 6.20
C PHE A 114 -15.95 -4.40 6.16
N ARG A 115 -16.32 -5.61 5.77
CA ARG A 115 -17.70 -6.12 5.78
C ARG A 115 -17.71 -7.51 6.40
N LEU A 116 -18.27 -7.62 7.62
CA LEU A 116 -18.45 -8.89 8.30
C LEU A 116 -19.40 -9.78 7.49
N LEU A 117 -19.02 -11.03 7.27
CA LEU A 117 -19.83 -12.03 6.55
C LEU A 117 -20.48 -13.03 7.51
N PHE A 118 -19.73 -13.50 8.50
CA PHE A 118 -20.21 -14.41 9.53
C PHE A 118 -19.38 -14.27 10.83
N GLY A 119 -19.91 -14.80 11.93
CA GLY A 119 -19.27 -14.69 13.23
C GLY A 119 -19.42 -13.32 13.86
N GLU A 120 -18.54 -12.98 14.78
CA GLU A 120 -18.55 -11.73 15.53
C GLU A 120 -17.17 -11.07 15.52
N THR A 121 -17.15 -9.75 15.57
CA THR A 121 -15.90 -9.01 15.81
C THR A 121 -15.59 -8.99 17.32
N ALA A 122 -14.31 -9.01 17.67
CA ALA A 122 -13.90 -8.86 19.07
C ALA A 122 -14.47 -7.57 19.66
N ALA A 123 -14.96 -7.66 20.89
CA ALA A 123 -15.45 -6.49 21.64
C ALA A 123 -14.34 -5.44 21.77
N ASP A 124 -14.73 -4.16 21.85
CA ASP A 124 -13.82 -3.04 22.05
C ASP A 124 -12.97 -3.23 23.31
N GLY A 125 -11.76 -3.69 23.11
CA GLY A 125 -10.71 -3.71 24.12
C GLY A 125 -9.78 -2.51 23.91
N PRO A 126 -8.89 -2.17 24.87
CA PRO A 126 -7.88 -1.15 24.62
C PRO A 126 -7.11 -1.55 23.39
N GLU A 127 -7.20 -0.68 22.38
CA GLU A 127 -6.50 -0.86 21.11
C GLU A 127 -5.00 -1.01 21.42
N PRO A 128 -4.37 -2.16 21.12
CA PRO A 128 -2.93 -2.19 21.22
C PRO A 128 -2.42 -1.11 20.27
N PRO A 129 -1.33 -0.41 20.60
CA PRO A 129 -0.72 0.53 19.69
C PRO A 129 -0.21 -0.25 18.45
N THR A 130 -1.12 -0.58 17.58
CA THR A 130 -0.77 -1.04 16.24
C THR A 130 -0.32 0.22 15.53
N PRO A 131 0.92 0.28 15.06
CA PRO A 131 1.30 1.40 14.22
C PRO A 131 0.27 1.47 13.09
N PRO A 132 -0.27 2.66 12.78
CA PRO A 132 -1.26 2.81 11.74
C PRO A 132 -0.72 2.13 10.49
N VAL A 133 -1.53 1.25 9.90
CA VAL A 133 -1.19 0.64 8.61
C VAL A 133 -0.99 1.81 7.66
N PRO A 134 0.18 1.96 7.02
CA PRO A 134 0.32 2.98 6.01
C PRO A 134 -0.77 2.78 4.97
N GLY A 135 -1.79 3.64 4.95
CA GLY A 135 -2.88 3.59 3.98
C GLY A 135 -4.30 3.72 4.52
N ASP A 136 -4.58 3.26 5.74
CA ASP A 136 -5.97 3.23 6.22
C ASP A 136 -6.33 4.35 7.22
N LEU A 137 -5.35 4.96 7.87
CA LEU A 137 -5.53 6.15 8.68
C LEU A 137 -4.71 7.28 8.08
N PHE A 138 -5.36 7.98 7.17
CA PHE A 138 -4.80 9.20 6.62
C PHE A 138 -4.99 10.35 7.62
N ILE A 139 -3.95 10.62 8.39
CA ILE A 139 -3.89 11.80 9.24
C ILE A 139 -2.86 12.76 8.63
N SER A 140 -3.36 13.77 7.92
CA SER A 140 -2.52 14.88 7.48
C SER A 140 -2.16 15.75 8.69
N THR A 141 -0.95 15.57 9.21
CA THR A 141 -0.40 16.45 10.25
C THR A 141 0.82 17.18 9.74
N PRO A 142 1.17 18.37 10.30
CA PRO A 142 2.41 19.04 9.96
C PRO A 142 3.66 18.15 10.15
N ALA A 143 3.66 17.27 11.14
CA ALA A 143 4.76 16.32 11.39
C ALA A 143 4.90 15.31 10.25
N VAL A 144 3.79 14.73 9.77
CA VAL A 144 3.80 13.81 8.63
C VAL A 144 4.30 14.51 7.36
N ALA A 145 3.83 15.73 7.08
CA ALA A 145 4.29 16.48 5.93
C ALA A 145 5.80 16.84 6.03
N GLN A 146 6.28 17.13 7.24
CA GLN A 146 7.70 17.37 7.50
C GLN A 146 8.55 16.11 7.23
N ASP A 147 8.11 14.94 7.65
CA ASP A 147 8.80 13.67 7.42
C ASP A 147 8.85 13.35 5.92
N VAL A 148 7.73 13.51 5.22
CA VAL A 148 7.66 13.29 3.77
C VAL A 148 8.63 14.22 3.04
N LEU A 149 8.66 15.53 3.39
CA LEU A 149 9.64 16.45 2.84
C LEU A 149 11.08 15.99 3.14
N GLY A 150 11.36 15.64 4.39
CA GLY A 150 12.70 15.24 4.84
C GLY A 150 13.24 14.05 4.05
N TRP A 151 12.45 12.99 3.89
CA TRP A 151 12.83 11.82 3.10
C TRP A 151 12.98 12.16 1.61
N GLY A 152 12.08 12.97 1.04
CA GLY A 152 12.20 13.42 -0.33
C GLY A 152 13.53 14.15 -0.60
N VAL A 153 13.97 15.00 0.33
CA VAL A 153 15.27 15.69 0.27
C VAL A 153 16.44 14.72 0.37
N ILE A 154 16.39 13.76 1.29
CA ILE A 154 17.41 12.71 1.42
C ILE A 154 17.56 11.93 0.12
N TYR A 155 16.46 11.53 -0.50
CA TYR A 155 16.48 10.83 -1.79
C TYR A 155 17.01 11.70 -2.94
N ALA A 156 16.74 13.01 -2.94
CA ALA A 156 17.31 13.91 -3.95
C ALA A 156 18.85 13.98 -3.85
N LEU A 157 19.38 14.04 -2.64
CA LEU A 157 20.83 14.01 -2.41
C LEU A 157 21.45 12.68 -2.83
N HIS A 158 20.78 11.55 -2.55
CA HIS A 158 21.22 10.22 -2.98
C HIS A 158 21.13 10.07 -4.50
N ALA A 159 20.06 10.55 -5.15
CA ALA A 159 19.94 10.54 -6.62
C ALA A 159 21.11 11.25 -7.29
N ARG A 160 21.41 12.49 -6.86
CA ARG A 160 22.58 13.24 -7.34
C ARG A 160 23.87 12.46 -7.18
N ALA A 161 24.13 11.94 -5.98
CA ALA A 161 25.35 11.16 -5.72
C ALA A 161 25.46 9.91 -6.61
N CYS A 162 24.33 9.24 -6.90
CA CYS A 162 24.30 8.07 -7.77
C CYS A 162 24.56 8.44 -9.24
N ILE A 163 24.01 9.56 -9.71
CA ILE A 163 24.27 10.08 -11.05
C ILE A 163 25.79 10.35 -11.22
N GLU A 164 26.39 11.06 -10.27
CA GLU A 164 27.82 11.41 -10.32
C GLU A 164 28.75 10.18 -10.23
N ARG A 165 28.29 9.11 -9.58
CA ARG A 165 29.01 7.84 -9.47
C ARG A 165 28.79 6.90 -10.66
N GLY A 166 28.00 7.28 -11.67
CA GLY A 166 27.67 6.42 -12.79
C GLY A 166 26.85 5.19 -12.40
N ARG A 167 25.91 5.32 -11.44
CA ARG A 167 25.00 4.27 -11.00
C ARG A 167 23.57 4.55 -11.47
N PRO A 168 23.28 4.39 -12.77
CA PRO A 168 22.03 4.88 -13.35
C PRO A 168 20.77 4.20 -12.80
N TRP A 169 20.78 2.91 -12.53
CA TRP A 169 19.64 2.21 -11.95
C TRP A 169 19.32 2.65 -10.52
N GLN A 170 20.36 2.88 -9.72
CA GLN A 170 20.16 3.41 -8.37
C GLN A 170 19.72 4.88 -8.38
N ALA A 171 20.20 5.65 -9.36
CA ALA A 171 19.78 7.02 -9.56
C ALA A 171 18.31 7.11 -9.94
N GLU A 172 17.86 6.29 -10.90
CA GLU A 172 16.46 6.19 -11.33
C GLU A 172 15.55 5.86 -10.14
N HIS A 173 15.90 4.86 -9.35
CA HIS A 173 15.16 4.48 -8.14
C HIS A 173 14.96 5.70 -7.19
N TYR A 174 16.02 6.45 -6.92
CA TYR A 174 15.91 7.62 -6.03
C TYR A 174 15.18 8.79 -6.68
N VAL A 175 15.31 9.03 -7.98
CA VAL A 175 14.51 10.05 -8.70
C VAL A 175 13.03 9.73 -8.60
N GLY A 176 12.65 8.45 -8.81
CA GLY A 176 11.29 7.99 -8.60
C GLY A 176 10.79 8.24 -7.19
N ALA A 177 11.62 7.93 -6.17
CA ALA A 177 11.27 8.19 -4.78
C ALA A 177 11.05 9.68 -4.48
N VAL A 178 11.86 10.60 -5.05
CA VAL A 178 11.63 12.05 -4.89
C VAL A 178 10.27 12.47 -5.46
N ARG A 179 9.93 11.99 -6.67
CA ARG A 179 8.63 12.24 -7.30
C ARG A 179 7.49 11.72 -6.44
N ASP A 180 7.61 10.51 -5.91
CA ASP A 180 6.57 9.89 -5.08
C ASP A 180 6.36 10.68 -3.77
N HIS A 181 7.41 11.29 -3.21
CA HIS A 181 7.28 12.20 -2.07
C HIS A 181 6.63 13.52 -2.43
N ALA A 182 6.86 14.05 -3.63
CA ALA A 182 6.14 15.23 -4.13
C ALA A 182 4.64 14.93 -4.29
N LEU A 183 4.28 13.81 -4.91
CA LEU A 183 2.89 13.34 -5.03
C LEU A 183 2.24 13.10 -3.66
N SER A 184 2.99 12.52 -2.73
CA SER A 184 2.51 12.33 -1.36
C SER A 184 2.20 13.65 -0.65
N LEU A 185 3.06 14.67 -0.78
CA LEU A 185 2.77 16.00 -0.23
C LEU A 185 1.55 16.65 -0.89
N ALA A 186 1.38 16.50 -2.20
CA ALA A 186 0.20 16.97 -2.91
C ALA A 186 -1.08 16.30 -2.38
N CYS A 187 -1.06 14.98 -2.19
CA CYS A 187 -2.16 14.24 -1.57
C CYS A 187 -2.45 14.74 -0.15
N LEU A 188 -1.42 14.84 0.70
CA LEU A 188 -1.56 15.34 2.07
C LEU A 188 -2.24 16.70 2.12
N ARG A 189 -1.83 17.62 1.26
CA ARG A 189 -2.39 18.96 1.16
C ARG A 189 -3.86 18.96 0.77
N GLN A 190 -4.28 17.98 -0.02
CA GLN A 190 -5.65 17.83 -0.51
C GLN A 190 -6.55 16.94 0.36
N GLY A 191 -6.02 16.40 1.46
CA GLY A 191 -6.78 15.47 2.29
C GLY A 191 -6.97 14.09 1.65
N LEU A 192 -6.09 13.69 0.72
CA LEU A 192 -6.12 12.42 0.01
C LEU A 192 -5.10 11.43 0.58
N PRO A 193 -5.38 10.11 0.58
CA PRO A 193 -4.48 9.09 1.10
C PRO A 193 -3.30 8.83 0.14
N PRO A 194 -2.03 9.14 0.52
CA PRO A 194 -0.87 8.96 -0.35
C PRO A 194 -0.35 7.52 -0.40
N ALA A 195 -0.72 6.68 0.55
CA ALA A 195 -0.13 5.36 0.70
C ALA A 195 -0.38 4.48 -0.52
N GLN A 196 0.66 3.77 -0.95
CA GLN A 196 0.65 2.89 -2.12
C GLN A 196 0.21 3.61 -3.42
N ALA A 197 0.39 4.93 -3.50
CA ALA A 197 -0.03 5.76 -4.63
C ALA A 197 -1.55 5.75 -4.92
N ARG A 198 -2.40 5.28 -3.99
CA ARG A 198 -3.83 5.03 -4.23
C ARG A 198 -4.63 6.26 -4.69
N ALA A 199 -4.21 7.45 -4.29
CA ALA A 199 -4.90 8.69 -4.65
C ALA A 199 -4.05 9.61 -5.53
N TYR A 200 -2.98 9.12 -6.15
CA TYR A 200 -2.19 9.97 -7.04
C TYR A 200 -2.98 10.40 -8.26
N ASP A 201 -3.75 9.50 -8.85
CA ASP A 201 -4.60 9.79 -10.01
C ASP A 201 -5.84 10.65 -9.69
N ASP A 202 -6.16 10.82 -8.40
CA ASP A 202 -7.23 11.72 -7.92
C ASP A 202 -6.75 13.17 -7.73
N LEU A 203 -5.45 13.42 -7.90
CA LEU A 203 -4.89 14.77 -7.85
C LEU A 203 -5.36 15.59 -9.06
N PRO A 204 -5.47 16.94 -8.92
CA PRO A 204 -5.81 17.80 -10.04
C PRO A 204 -4.85 17.60 -11.22
N ALA A 205 -5.40 17.57 -12.45
CA ALA A 205 -4.62 17.38 -13.66
C ALA A 205 -3.43 18.36 -13.76
N GLU A 206 -3.61 19.62 -13.37
CA GLU A 206 -2.55 20.63 -13.34
C GLU A 206 -1.37 20.22 -12.43
N THR A 207 -1.63 19.49 -11.33
CA THR A 207 -0.58 18.97 -10.44
C THR A 207 0.16 17.82 -11.11
N LEU A 208 -0.56 16.90 -11.75
CA LEU A 208 0.01 15.74 -12.44
C LEU A 208 0.81 16.18 -13.68
N ASP A 209 0.28 17.13 -14.47
CA ASP A 209 0.98 17.67 -15.67
C ASP A 209 2.34 18.26 -15.32
N ARG A 210 2.46 18.95 -14.19
CA ARG A 210 3.74 19.51 -13.72
C ARG A 210 4.75 18.44 -13.35
N LEU A 211 4.28 17.25 -12.94
CA LEU A 211 5.14 16.12 -12.59
C LEU A 211 5.53 15.28 -13.80
N GLY A 212 4.96 15.53 -14.98
CA GLY A 212 5.26 14.78 -16.19
C GLY A 212 6.75 14.75 -16.53
N GLU A 213 7.47 15.85 -16.36
CA GLU A 213 8.92 15.97 -16.62
C GLU A 213 9.79 15.23 -15.58
N SER A 214 9.22 14.79 -14.47
CA SER A 214 9.92 14.02 -13.43
C SER A 214 10.09 12.54 -13.79
N HIS A 215 9.47 12.06 -14.85
CA HIS A 215 9.65 10.70 -15.34
C HIS A 215 11.01 10.51 -15.99
N VAL A 216 11.71 9.44 -15.63
CA VAL A 216 12.99 9.08 -16.22
C VAL A 216 12.73 8.35 -17.52
N GLY A 217 12.94 9.04 -18.65
CA GLY A 217 12.73 8.45 -19.98
C GLY A 217 13.89 7.56 -20.46
N ALA A 218 15.08 7.75 -19.89
CA ALA A 218 16.28 6.98 -20.22
C ALA A 218 17.34 7.10 -19.11
N LEU A 219 18.29 6.17 -19.06
CA LEU A 219 19.27 6.08 -17.96
C LEU A 219 20.55 6.91 -18.20
N GLU A 220 20.59 7.75 -19.23
CA GLU A 220 21.71 8.65 -19.48
C GLU A 220 21.79 9.74 -18.38
N PRO A 221 23.01 10.14 -17.99
CA PRO A 221 23.19 11.12 -16.92
C PRO A 221 22.45 12.45 -17.13
N GLY A 222 22.31 12.90 -18.36
CA GLY A 222 21.57 14.12 -18.70
C GLY A 222 20.07 13.99 -18.42
N THR A 223 19.46 12.88 -18.84
CA THR A 223 18.04 12.59 -18.62
C THR A 223 17.74 12.40 -17.13
N LEU A 224 18.61 11.68 -16.41
CA LEU A 224 18.48 11.50 -14.95
C LEU A 224 18.57 12.84 -14.20
N ARG A 225 19.49 13.74 -14.58
CA ARG A 225 19.59 15.07 -13.97
C ARG A 225 18.35 15.92 -14.26
N ALA A 226 17.84 15.91 -15.48
CA ALA A 226 16.63 16.65 -15.82
C ALA A 226 15.42 16.17 -15.02
N ALA A 227 15.20 14.84 -14.94
CA ALA A 227 14.13 14.27 -14.17
C ALA A 227 14.28 14.54 -12.64
N LEU A 228 15.51 14.50 -12.11
CA LEU A 228 15.79 14.87 -10.72
C LEU A 228 15.45 16.34 -10.46
N ALA A 229 15.87 17.24 -11.34
CA ALA A 229 15.58 18.67 -11.20
C ALA A 229 14.07 18.94 -11.18
N ALA A 230 13.32 18.31 -12.10
CA ALA A 230 11.87 18.40 -12.15
C ALA A 230 11.21 17.83 -10.86
N SER A 231 11.68 16.68 -10.37
CA SER A 231 11.18 16.06 -9.14
C SER A 231 11.43 16.96 -7.91
N VAL A 232 12.63 17.54 -7.80
CA VAL A 232 12.99 18.46 -6.69
C VAL A 232 12.15 19.73 -6.76
N LEU A 233 11.94 20.28 -7.95
CA LEU A 233 11.11 21.47 -8.12
C LEU A 233 9.66 21.20 -7.67
N ALA A 234 9.09 20.06 -8.06
CA ALA A 234 7.77 19.65 -7.65
C ALA A 234 7.68 19.43 -6.13
N LEU A 235 8.64 18.71 -5.54
CA LEU A 235 8.71 18.47 -4.09
C LEU A 235 8.74 19.79 -3.30
N MET A 236 9.58 20.73 -3.69
CA MET A 236 9.70 22.00 -2.99
C MET A 236 8.47 22.88 -3.15
N ARG A 237 7.82 22.82 -4.32
CA ARG A 237 6.56 23.54 -4.55
C ARG A 237 5.45 23.01 -3.65
N GLU A 238 5.23 21.70 -3.61
CA GLU A 238 4.20 21.08 -2.78
C GLU A 238 4.49 21.33 -1.29
N ALA A 239 5.75 21.30 -0.87
CA ALA A 239 6.15 21.62 0.48
C ALA A 239 5.83 23.07 0.86
N ALA A 240 6.04 24.02 -0.05
CA ALA A 240 5.71 25.42 0.15
C ALA A 240 4.19 25.65 0.23
N GLU A 241 3.42 25.04 -0.67
CA GLU A 241 1.97 25.12 -0.69
C GLU A 241 1.33 24.45 0.55
N ALA A 242 1.93 23.36 1.04
CA ALA A 242 1.57 22.71 2.30
C ALA A 242 2.07 23.44 3.55
N ARG A 243 2.82 24.53 3.38
CA ARG A 243 3.42 25.33 4.46
C ARG A 243 4.29 24.50 5.41
N VAL A 244 5.05 23.55 4.85
CA VAL A 244 5.96 22.72 5.65
C VAL A 244 7.07 23.59 6.24
N PRO A 245 7.39 23.47 7.54
CA PRO A 245 8.46 24.26 8.17
C PRO A 245 9.79 24.16 7.42
N HIS A 246 10.52 25.26 7.33
CA HIS A 246 11.84 25.36 6.69
C HIS A 246 11.90 25.03 5.17
N ALA A 247 10.76 24.81 4.49
CA ALA A 247 10.75 24.49 3.06
C ALA A 247 11.54 25.50 2.21
N HIS A 248 11.45 26.82 2.51
CA HIS A 248 12.20 27.84 1.77
C HIS A 248 13.72 27.72 1.95
N VAL A 249 14.20 27.46 3.18
CA VAL A 249 15.65 27.28 3.45
C VAL A 249 16.16 26.02 2.73
N ILE A 250 15.37 24.94 2.75
CA ILE A 250 15.71 23.70 2.04
C ILE A 250 15.78 23.96 0.53
N ALA A 251 14.81 24.70 -0.02
CA ALA A 251 14.77 25.05 -1.44
C ALA A 251 16.01 25.84 -1.89
N GLU A 252 16.50 26.79 -1.08
CA GLU A 252 17.73 27.52 -1.34
C GLU A 252 18.95 26.61 -1.37
N ARG A 253 19.06 25.67 -0.42
CA ARG A 253 20.19 24.73 -0.33
C ARG A 253 20.19 23.69 -1.45
N LEU A 254 19.01 23.34 -1.99
CA LEU A 254 18.88 22.43 -3.11
C LEU A 254 18.98 23.13 -4.48
N ALA A 255 19.21 24.43 -4.53
CA ALA A 255 19.28 25.19 -5.80
C ALA A 255 20.37 24.67 -6.76
N GLU A 256 21.43 24.06 -6.26
CA GLU A 256 22.49 23.43 -7.08
C GLU A 256 22.11 22.06 -7.65
N ILE A 257 20.98 21.48 -7.22
CA ILE A 257 20.50 20.17 -7.71
C ILE A 257 19.46 20.33 -8.81
N ARG A 258 18.97 21.55 -8.99
CA ARG A 258 17.94 21.89 -9.99
C ARG A 258 18.49 22.01 -11.39
#